data_934d3d775cbfabb424c7e56c6bd1b350
#
_entry.id   934d3d775cbfabb424c7e56c6bd1b350
#
_cell.length_a   1.000
_cell.length_b   1.000
_cell.length_c   1.000
_cell.angle_alpha   90.00
_cell.angle_beta   90.00
_cell.angle_gamma   90.00
#
_symmetry.space_group_name_H-M   'P 1'
#
loop_
_entity.id
_entity.type
_entity.pdbx_description
1 polymer ?
#
loop_
_entity_poly.entity_id
_entity_poly.type
_entity_poly.pdbx_seq_one_letter_code
_entity_poly.pdbx_strand_id
1 'polypeptide(L)' 'GEADAVLADGDYLFPIIDESGGDFAAIGEVSIGGGIGMGIRESDGALKAKMNAAIDTMKADGSLNTLIKKWFGKDANTF' A
#
# COMPACT_ATOMS: atom_id res chain seq x y z
N GLY A 1 -19.18 -7.82 -19.69
CA GLY A 1 -19.96 -7.87 -18.62
C GLY A 1 -20.69 -6.62 -18.17
N GLU A 2 -20.80 -6.50 -16.88
CA GLU A 2 -21.53 -5.38 -16.27
C GLU A 2 -20.69 -4.11 -16.14
N ALA A 3 -19.36 -4.24 -16.16
CA ALA A 3 -18.44 -3.12 -16.12
C ALA A 3 -17.25 -3.37 -17.03
N ASP A 4 -16.75 -2.31 -17.67
CA ASP A 4 -15.59 -2.39 -18.55
C ASP A 4 -14.29 -2.02 -17.82
N ALA A 5 -14.37 -1.20 -16.77
CA ALA A 5 -13.23 -0.75 -15.99
C ALA A 5 -13.63 -0.50 -14.54
N VAL A 6 -12.63 -0.60 -13.66
CA VAL A 6 -12.77 -0.33 -12.21
C VAL A 6 -11.64 0.57 -11.75
N LEU A 7 -11.97 1.55 -10.93
CA LEU A 7 -10.99 2.40 -10.24
C LEU A 7 -11.03 2.08 -8.75
N ALA A 8 -9.92 1.63 -8.21
CA ALA A 8 -9.79 1.30 -6.79
C ALA A 8 -8.31 1.36 -6.38
N ASP A 9 -8.04 1.17 -5.10
CA ASP A 9 -6.67 1.17 -4.58
C ASP A 9 -5.80 0.10 -5.24
N GLY A 10 -4.58 0.47 -5.63
CA GLY A 10 -3.63 -0.45 -6.23
C GLY A 10 -3.32 -1.65 -5.33
N ASP A 11 -3.21 -1.43 -4.03
CA ASP A 11 -2.97 -2.50 -3.06
C ASP A 11 -4.05 -3.58 -3.07
N TYR A 12 -5.27 -3.19 -3.42
CA TYR A 12 -6.39 -4.13 -3.60
C TYR A 12 -6.38 -4.76 -4.99
N LEU A 13 -6.14 -3.97 -6.03
CA LEU A 13 -6.27 -4.42 -7.43
C LEU A 13 -5.09 -5.24 -7.93
N PHE A 14 -3.85 -4.89 -7.57
CA PHE A 14 -2.67 -5.57 -8.13
C PHE A 14 -2.64 -7.07 -7.84
N PRO A 15 -2.92 -7.56 -6.62
CA PRO A 15 -3.02 -9.01 -6.40
C PRO A 15 -4.09 -9.68 -7.23
N ILE A 16 -5.23 -9.03 -7.43
CA ILE A 16 -6.33 -9.57 -8.25
C ILE A 16 -5.91 -9.68 -9.71
N ILE A 17 -5.23 -8.65 -10.23
CA ILE A 17 -4.71 -8.64 -11.60
C ILE A 17 -3.69 -9.77 -11.80
N ASP A 18 -2.76 -9.93 -10.86
CA ASP A 18 -1.73 -10.97 -10.93
C ASP A 18 -2.34 -12.37 -10.95
N GLU A 19 -3.39 -12.60 -10.17
CA GLU A 19 -4.07 -13.89 -10.10
C GLU A 19 -5.01 -14.15 -11.28
N SER A 20 -5.39 -13.13 -12.02
CA SER A 20 -6.37 -13.26 -13.12
C SER A 20 -5.84 -13.99 -14.33
N GLY A 21 -4.53 -14.19 -14.46
CA GLY A 21 -3.94 -14.87 -15.59
C GLY A 21 -4.11 -14.15 -16.92
N GLY A 22 -4.22 -12.83 -16.90
CA GLY A 22 -4.34 -12.01 -18.08
C GLY A 22 -5.75 -11.51 -18.39
N ASP A 23 -6.74 -11.89 -17.58
CA ASP A 23 -8.12 -11.43 -17.75
C ASP A 23 -8.26 -9.93 -17.43
N PHE A 24 -7.44 -9.42 -16.54
CA PHE A 24 -7.44 -8.01 -16.14
C PHE A 24 -6.05 -7.39 -16.32
N ALA A 25 -6.02 -6.11 -16.61
CA ALA A 25 -4.79 -5.35 -16.77
C ALA A 25 -4.93 -3.96 -16.14
N ALA A 26 -3.84 -3.46 -15.58
CA ALA A 26 -3.77 -2.09 -15.11
C ALA A 26 -3.52 -1.16 -16.30
N ILE A 27 -4.36 -0.15 -16.47
CA ILE A 27 -4.27 0.79 -17.59
C ILE A 27 -3.83 2.19 -17.18
N GLY A 28 -3.66 2.42 -15.91
CA GLY A 28 -3.15 3.69 -15.39
C GLY A 28 -3.23 3.78 -13.89
N GLU A 29 -2.49 4.73 -13.34
CA GLU A 29 -2.51 5.06 -11.92
C GLU A 29 -2.64 6.55 -11.72
N VAL A 30 -3.42 6.94 -10.71
CA VAL A 30 -3.53 8.34 -10.27
C VAL A 30 -3.29 8.37 -8.77
N SER A 31 -2.33 9.19 -8.33
CA SER A 31 -2.05 9.35 -6.92
C SER A 31 -3.04 10.35 -6.30
N ILE A 32 -3.83 9.88 -5.34
CA ILE A 32 -4.79 10.72 -4.61
C ILE A 32 -4.60 10.51 -3.10
N GLY A 33 -4.80 11.59 -2.35
CA GLY A 33 -4.68 11.54 -0.90
C GLY A 33 -3.24 11.56 -0.39
N GLY A 34 -3.08 11.43 0.91
CA GLY A 34 -1.81 11.59 1.63
C GLY A 34 -1.15 10.30 2.09
N GLY A 35 -1.63 9.14 1.65
CA GLY A 35 -1.10 7.85 2.08
C GLY A 35 -1.97 7.17 3.14
N ILE A 36 -1.40 6.17 3.78
CA ILE A 36 -2.06 5.39 4.82
C ILE A 36 -1.59 5.88 6.19
N GLY A 37 -2.51 6.02 7.13
CA GLY A 37 -2.19 6.41 8.48
C GLY A 37 -2.76 5.45 9.50
N MET A 38 -2.18 5.44 10.69
CA MET A 38 -2.69 4.70 11.83
C MET A 38 -3.33 5.66 12.84
N GLY A 39 -4.58 5.37 13.21
CA GLY A 39 -5.29 6.19 14.19
C GLY A 39 -4.88 5.85 15.61
N ILE A 40 -4.54 6.86 16.40
CA ILE A 40 -4.23 6.73 17.82
C ILE A 40 -4.99 7.82 18.61
N ARG A 41 -5.01 7.71 19.93
CA ARG A 41 -5.60 8.75 20.76
C ARG A 41 -4.77 10.03 20.69
N GLU A 42 -5.43 11.18 20.81
CA GLU A 42 -4.75 12.47 20.79
C GLU A 42 -3.69 12.58 21.89
N SER A 43 -3.95 11.94 23.04
CA SER A 43 -3.04 11.95 24.20
C SER A 43 -1.86 10.99 24.08
N ASP A 44 -1.79 10.16 23.03
CA ASP A 44 -0.74 9.13 22.88
C ASP A 44 0.52 9.66 22.17
N GLY A 45 1.02 10.84 22.56
CA GLY A 45 2.19 11.45 21.94
C GLY A 45 3.45 10.58 21.99
N ALA A 46 3.67 9.88 23.12
CA ALA A 46 4.81 8.99 23.26
C ALA A 46 4.71 7.78 22.33
N LEU A 47 3.51 7.20 22.18
CA LEU A 47 3.25 6.10 21.25
C LEU A 47 3.46 6.57 19.80
N LYS A 48 2.96 7.74 19.44
CA LYS A 48 3.15 8.34 18.12
C LYS A 48 4.63 8.44 17.77
N ALA A 49 5.44 8.94 18.68
CA ALA A 49 6.88 9.09 18.48
C ALA A 49 7.56 7.73 18.25
N LYS A 50 7.20 6.71 19.02
CA LYS A 50 7.73 5.36 18.88
C LYS A 50 7.34 4.72 17.55
N MET A 51 6.07 4.87 17.16
CA MET A 51 5.58 4.32 15.89
C MET A 51 6.25 4.99 14.70
N ASN A 52 6.37 6.32 14.71
CA ASN A 52 7.05 7.05 13.64
C ASN A 52 8.52 6.66 13.54
N ALA A 53 9.22 6.51 14.66
CA ALA A 53 10.61 6.07 14.68
C ALA A 53 10.78 4.65 14.12
N ALA A 54 9.87 3.74 14.46
CA ALA A 54 9.88 2.38 13.92
C ALA A 54 9.66 2.37 12.41
N ILE A 55 8.71 3.16 11.91
CA ILE A 55 8.46 3.27 10.47
C ILE A 55 9.68 3.83 9.74
N ASP A 56 10.32 4.87 10.28
CA ASP A 56 11.52 5.45 9.69
C ASP A 56 12.67 4.44 9.61
N THR A 57 12.86 3.65 10.66
CA THR A 57 13.87 2.58 10.68
C THR A 57 13.57 1.52 9.62
N MET A 58 12.32 1.11 9.51
CA MET A 58 11.90 0.11 8.51
C MET A 58 12.04 0.60 7.08
N LYS A 59 11.84 1.90 6.85
CA LYS A 59 12.11 2.51 5.54
C LYS A 59 13.61 2.50 5.23
N ALA A 60 14.42 2.87 6.22
CA ALA A 60 15.87 2.98 6.04
C ALA A 60 16.55 1.62 5.80
N ASP A 61 16.10 0.56 6.48
CA ASP A 61 16.71 -0.77 6.36
C ASP A 61 16.07 -1.65 5.27
N GLY A 62 15.02 -1.18 4.63
CA GLY A 62 14.33 -1.90 3.54
C GLY A 62 13.30 -2.93 4.00
N SER A 63 13.13 -3.14 5.30
CA SER A 63 12.19 -4.16 5.80
C SER A 63 10.74 -3.82 5.48
N LEU A 64 10.37 -2.54 5.50
CA LEU A 64 9.01 -2.12 5.13
C LEU A 64 8.70 -2.46 3.68
N ASN A 65 9.60 -2.14 2.76
CA ASN A 65 9.43 -2.46 1.34
C ASN A 65 9.34 -3.97 1.09
N THR A 66 10.11 -4.76 1.82
CA THR A 66 10.04 -6.21 1.75
C THR A 66 8.65 -6.73 2.14
N LEU A 67 8.07 -6.19 3.23
CA LEU A 67 6.73 -6.54 3.66
C LEU A 67 5.66 -6.07 2.67
N ILE A 68 5.80 -4.89 2.12
CA ILE A 68 4.86 -4.36 1.12
C ILE A 68 4.82 -5.29 -0.09
N LYS A 69 5.96 -5.68 -0.62
CA LYS A 69 6.02 -6.58 -1.77
C LYS A 69 5.49 -7.97 -1.45
N LYS A 70 5.74 -8.46 -0.24
CA LYS A 70 5.23 -9.77 0.21
C LYS A 70 3.71 -9.82 0.25
N TRP A 71 3.07 -8.77 0.78
CA TRP A 71 1.65 -8.76 1.06
C TRP A 71 0.80 -8.13 -0.01
N PHE A 72 1.32 -7.16 -0.76
CA PHE A 72 0.59 -6.42 -1.79
C PHE A 72 1.05 -6.73 -3.22
N GLY A 73 2.10 -7.52 -3.39
CA GLY A 73 2.59 -7.95 -4.68
C GLY A 73 3.83 -7.17 -5.15
N LYS A 74 4.46 -7.72 -6.17
CA LYS A 74 5.74 -7.20 -6.70
C LYS A 74 5.61 -5.79 -7.29
N ASP A 75 4.44 -5.42 -7.75
CA ASP A 75 4.18 -4.15 -8.41
C ASP A 75 3.63 -3.08 -7.46
N ALA A 76 3.52 -3.37 -6.16
CA ALA A 76 3.06 -2.43 -5.16
C ALA A 76 4.03 -1.26 -5.01
N ASN A 77 3.48 -0.08 -4.72
CA ASN A 77 4.30 1.10 -4.47
C ASN A 77 5.10 0.94 -3.17
N THR A 78 6.37 1.31 -3.21
CA THR A 78 7.29 1.23 -2.07
C THR A 78 7.83 2.62 -1.69
N PHE A 79 8.57 2.65 -0.62
CA PHE A 79 9.22 3.88 -0.13
C PHE A 79 10.70 3.93 -0.48
#